data_da912573789b691cff3e91fb99366d67
#
_entry.id   da912573789b691cff3e91fb99366d67
#
_cell.length_a   1.000
_cell.length_b   1.000
_cell.length_c   1.000
_cell.angle_alpha   90.00
_cell.angle_beta   90.00
_cell.angle_gamma   90.00
#
_symmetry.space_group_name_H-M   'P 1'
#
loop_
_entity.id
_entity.type
_entity.pdbx_description
1 polymer ?
#
loop_
_entity_poly.entity_id
_entity_poly.type
_entity_poly.pdbx_seq_one_letter_code
_entity_poly.pdbx_strand_id
1 'polypeptide(L)'
;MSCPHHYPSLTAIICCYTKTHMSKTIWLRVALPETDLSALRKEFPRCEITTETDDAIGPAQLERIDGVFTEEALPDSLVEQMPNLRWLHVTRGGVSAYLTPEVKARSIQVTGSKGIHGAVFSEFALACILALVKKLPECLQAQEQRKWQKLVPVEIEGKTLGIIGLGTAGSELGRKAKALGMRVIATKRTATPKPDYVDELGTSDFLPHLLAESDFVVLLLASVPSTFNIIGENELRMMKRSAYLINLTGGRAIEEPLLIRALKEGWIAGAALDAFARQPLPEDSELWSLPNVIITPRIAGIPSQKWPAMLPIFRENLRRFTAGEPLRNLVDKELGY
;
A
#
# COMPACT_ATOMS: atom_id res chain seq x y z
N MET A 1 26.48 -46.55 50.03
CA MET A 1 25.16 -46.10 49.58
C MET A 1 25.35 -45.51 48.20
N SER A 2 25.05 -46.31 47.14
CA SER A 2 25.27 -45.97 45.75
C SER A 2 23.93 -45.48 45.16
N CYS A 3 23.90 -44.27 44.63
CA CYS A 3 22.76 -43.72 43.86
C CYS A 3 22.88 -44.18 42.40
N PRO A 4 21.84 -44.75 41.78
CA PRO A 4 21.90 -45.08 40.36
C PRO A 4 21.49 -43.86 39.53
N HIS A 5 22.37 -43.38 38.67
CA HIS A 5 22.05 -42.43 37.60
C HIS A 5 21.19 -43.12 36.54
N HIS A 6 19.91 -42.72 36.49
CA HIS A 6 19.04 -43.08 35.35
C HIS A 6 19.33 -42.11 34.19
N TYR A 7 20.00 -42.62 33.15
CA TYR A 7 20.05 -41.98 31.85
C TYR A 7 18.71 -42.25 31.09
N PRO A 8 18.03 -41.25 30.59
CA PRO A 8 16.87 -41.51 29.76
C PRO A 8 17.32 -42.23 28.46
N SER A 9 16.56 -43.24 28.05
CA SER A 9 16.87 -44.07 26.87
C SER A 9 16.91 -43.20 25.60
N LEU A 10 17.86 -43.53 24.69
CA LEU A 10 17.97 -42.92 23.36
C LEU A 10 16.64 -42.86 22.59
N THR A 11 15.69 -43.73 22.89
CA THR A 11 14.34 -43.76 22.28
C THR A 11 13.47 -42.56 22.73
N ALA A 12 13.69 -42.05 23.94
CA ALA A 12 12.94 -40.87 24.45
C ALA A 12 13.49 -39.55 23.85
N ILE A 13 14.77 -39.50 23.51
CA ILE A 13 15.41 -38.34 22.86
C ILE A 13 15.00 -38.26 21.37
N ILE A 14 14.81 -39.40 20.69
CA ILE A 14 14.39 -39.46 19.29
C ILE A 14 12.91 -39.04 19.15
N CYS A 15 12.06 -39.30 20.16
CA CYS A 15 10.65 -38.94 20.11
C CYS A 15 10.39 -37.42 20.27
N CYS A 16 11.35 -36.63 20.79
CA CYS A 16 11.25 -35.18 20.88
C CYS A 16 11.71 -34.45 19.62
N TYR A 17 12.40 -35.13 18.67
CA TYR A 17 12.89 -34.56 17.42
C TYR A 17 11.99 -34.82 16.20
N THR A 18 10.97 -35.64 16.34
CA THR A 18 9.92 -35.82 15.30
C THR A 18 8.70 -34.98 15.63
N LYS A 19 8.81 -33.66 15.74
CA LYS A 19 7.74 -32.81 15.27
C LYS A 19 7.64 -33.11 13.78
N THR A 20 6.75 -34.01 13.41
CA THR A 20 6.29 -34.22 12.04
C THR A 20 5.92 -32.85 11.48
N HIS A 21 6.83 -32.24 10.71
CA HIS A 21 6.51 -31.07 9.90
C HIS A 21 5.51 -31.58 8.85
N MET A 22 4.22 -31.49 9.17
CA MET A 22 3.16 -31.79 8.22
C MET A 22 3.40 -30.95 6.98
N SER A 23 3.31 -31.59 5.81
CA SER A 23 3.36 -30.89 4.52
C SER A 23 2.32 -29.77 4.53
N LYS A 24 2.72 -28.55 4.21
CA LYS A 24 1.81 -27.42 4.11
C LYS A 24 1.27 -27.32 2.70
N THR A 25 -0.05 -27.10 2.56
CA THR A 25 -0.69 -26.89 1.28
C THR A 25 -0.90 -25.38 1.08
N ILE A 26 -0.29 -24.85 0.02
CA ILE A 26 -0.30 -23.43 -0.32
C ILE A 26 -1.01 -23.25 -1.66
N TRP A 27 -2.04 -22.43 -1.66
CA TRP A 27 -2.74 -22.07 -2.88
C TRP A 27 -2.28 -20.72 -3.39
N LEU A 28 -1.68 -20.73 -4.59
CA LEU A 28 -1.29 -19.52 -5.30
C LEU A 28 -2.45 -19.10 -6.22
N ARG A 29 -3.34 -18.27 -5.70
CA ARG A 29 -4.45 -17.67 -6.43
C ARG A 29 -3.98 -16.40 -7.15
N VAL A 30 -2.85 -16.56 -7.84
CA VAL A 30 -2.14 -15.52 -8.61
C VAL A 30 -1.51 -16.16 -9.84
N ALA A 31 -1.47 -15.43 -10.96
CA ALA A 31 -0.79 -15.90 -12.17
C ALA A 31 0.71 -15.59 -12.09
N LEU A 32 1.51 -16.54 -11.61
CA LEU A 32 2.97 -16.46 -11.62
C LEU A 32 3.57 -16.90 -12.94
N PRO A 33 4.69 -16.30 -13.40
CA PRO A 33 5.52 -16.87 -14.44
C PRO A 33 5.96 -18.30 -14.08
N GLU A 34 6.00 -19.20 -15.05
CA GLU A 34 6.35 -20.61 -14.81
C GLU A 34 7.77 -20.78 -14.23
N THR A 35 8.69 -19.89 -14.59
CA THR A 35 10.04 -19.84 -14.02
C THR A 35 10.03 -19.59 -12.52
N ASP A 36 9.17 -18.67 -12.05
CA ASP A 36 9.05 -18.34 -10.63
C ASP A 36 8.32 -19.44 -9.86
N LEU A 37 7.28 -20.04 -10.46
CA LEU A 37 6.55 -21.17 -9.88
C LEU A 37 7.46 -22.39 -9.70
N SER A 38 8.24 -22.74 -10.73
CA SER A 38 9.20 -23.83 -10.68
C SER A 38 10.28 -23.57 -9.64
N ALA A 39 10.75 -22.34 -9.51
CA ALA A 39 11.72 -21.95 -8.47
C ALA A 39 11.12 -22.11 -7.05
N LEU A 40 9.87 -21.70 -6.84
CA LEU A 40 9.18 -21.86 -5.56
C LEU A 40 9.01 -23.34 -5.19
N ARG A 41 8.56 -24.17 -6.12
CA ARG A 41 8.42 -25.62 -5.90
C ARG A 41 9.74 -26.31 -5.55
N LYS A 42 10.81 -25.88 -6.19
CA LYS A 42 12.17 -26.39 -5.91
C LYS A 42 12.69 -25.94 -4.54
N GLU A 43 12.41 -24.71 -4.14
CA GLU A 43 12.84 -24.15 -2.84
C GLU A 43 12.05 -24.72 -1.68
N PHE A 44 10.76 -25.02 -1.90
CA PHE A 44 9.85 -25.55 -0.87
C PHE A 44 9.33 -26.96 -1.21
N PRO A 45 10.21 -27.99 -1.32
CA PRO A 45 9.81 -29.32 -1.78
C PRO A 45 8.86 -30.06 -0.82
N ARG A 46 8.72 -29.57 0.41
CA ARG A 46 7.78 -30.08 1.43
C ARG A 46 6.42 -29.37 1.42
N CYS A 47 6.24 -28.36 0.57
CA CYS A 47 4.96 -27.69 0.38
C CYS A 47 4.27 -28.26 -0.85
N GLU A 48 3.01 -28.59 -0.71
CA GLU A 48 2.13 -28.80 -1.86
C GLU A 48 1.68 -27.44 -2.37
N ILE A 49 2.12 -27.04 -3.56
CA ILE A 49 1.79 -25.75 -4.17
C ILE A 49 0.83 -26.00 -5.32
N THR A 50 -0.43 -25.57 -5.13
CA THR A 50 -1.47 -25.58 -6.17
C THR A 50 -1.68 -24.18 -6.77
N THR A 51 -2.03 -24.15 -8.06
CA THR A 51 -2.29 -22.92 -8.85
C THR A 51 -3.64 -23.01 -9.56
N GLU A 52 -4.50 -23.92 -9.13
CA GLU A 52 -5.83 -24.09 -9.72
C GLU A 52 -6.67 -22.82 -9.58
N THR A 53 -7.54 -22.60 -10.55
CA THR A 53 -8.52 -21.50 -10.48
C THR A 53 -9.64 -21.82 -9.49
N ASP A 54 -10.37 -20.80 -9.06
CA ASP A 54 -11.49 -20.94 -8.12
C ASP A 54 -12.53 -22.00 -8.58
N ASP A 55 -12.76 -22.09 -9.90
CA ASP A 55 -13.72 -23.03 -10.49
C ASP A 55 -13.15 -24.46 -10.63
N ALA A 56 -11.85 -24.63 -10.62
CA ALA A 56 -11.18 -25.90 -10.81
C ALA A 56 -10.82 -26.60 -9.50
N ILE A 57 -10.60 -25.82 -8.42
CA ILE A 57 -10.23 -26.36 -7.11
C ILE A 57 -11.43 -27.06 -6.45
N GLY A 58 -11.24 -28.34 -6.14
CA GLY A 58 -12.32 -29.15 -5.53
C GLY A 58 -12.41 -28.99 -4.01
N PRO A 59 -13.58 -29.32 -3.40
CA PRO A 59 -13.79 -29.22 -1.95
C PRO A 59 -12.73 -29.93 -1.10
N ALA A 60 -12.34 -31.13 -1.48
CA ALA A 60 -11.31 -31.90 -0.78
C ALA A 60 -9.92 -31.25 -0.81
N GLN A 61 -9.62 -30.44 -1.82
CA GLN A 61 -8.39 -29.66 -1.89
C GLN A 61 -8.50 -28.41 -1.02
N LEU A 62 -9.65 -27.70 -1.06
CA LEU A 62 -9.92 -26.54 -0.21
C LEU A 62 -9.78 -26.86 1.28
N GLU A 63 -10.28 -28.01 1.73
CA GLU A 63 -10.13 -28.45 3.12
C GLU A 63 -8.67 -28.58 3.57
N ARG A 64 -7.74 -28.84 2.65
CA ARG A 64 -6.32 -29.04 2.94
C ARG A 64 -5.49 -27.76 2.91
N ILE A 65 -6.04 -26.62 2.43
CA ILE A 65 -5.32 -25.37 2.31
C ILE A 65 -4.90 -24.80 3.67
N ASP A 66 -3.62 -24.65 3.90
CA ASP A 66 -3.02 -23.97 5.06
C ASP A 66 -2.74 -22.47 4.81
N GLY A 67 -2.39 -22.13 3.58
CA GLY A 67 -2.05 -20.76 3.20
C GLY A 67 -2.50 -20.39 1.80
N VAL A 68 -2.86 -19.11 1.60
CA VAL A 68 -3.26 -18.57 0.30
C VAL A 68 -2.42 -17.35 -0.04
N PHE A 69 -1.94 -17.27 -1.27
CA PHE A 69 -1.38 -16.05 -1.85
C PHE A 69 -2.33 -15.54 -2.94
N THR A 70 -2.85 -14.32 -2.77
CA THR A 70 -3.94 -13.81 -3.62
C THR A 70 -3.79 -12.35 -4.00
N GLU A 71 -4.34 -11.99 -5.16
CA GLU A 71 -4.52 -10.60 -5.62
C GLU A 71 -5.88 -10.03 -5.27
N GLU A 72 -6.86 -10.89 -5.07
CA GLU A 72 -8.25 -10.52 -4.80
C GLU A 72 -8.68 -10.98 -3.40
N ALA A 73 -9.64 -10.29 -2.82
CA ALA A 73 -10.23 -10.71 -1.57
C ALA A 73 -10.90 -12.08 -1.72
N LEU A 74 -10.78 -12.90 -0.68
CA LEU A 74 -11.49 -14.18 -0.63
C LEU A 74 -12.93 -13.91 -0.18
N PRO A 75 -13.94 -14.38 -0.93
CA PRO A 75 -15.31 -14.40 -0.43
C PRO A 75 -15.42 -15.21 0.85
N ASP A 76 -16.26 -14.81 1.79
CA ASP A 76 -16.47 -15.53 3.06
C ASP A 76 -16.87 -17.00 2.83
N SER A 77 -17.74 -17.25 1.84
CA SER A 77 -18.14 -18.60 1.45
C SER A 77 -17.00 -19.50 0.98
N LEU A 78 -15.92 -18.93 0.45
CA LEU A 78 -14.71 -19.64 0.08
C LEU A 78 -13.81 -19.88 1.29
N VAL A 79 -13.70 -18.89 2.19
CA VAL A 79 -12.93 -19.01 3.44
C VAL A 79 -13.53 -20.09 4.35
N GLU A 80 -14.85 -20.19 4.42
CA GLU A 80 -15.59 -21.24 5.16
C GLU A 80 -15.22 -22.65 4.71
N GLN A 81 -14.95 -22.85 3.41
CA GLN A 81 -14.55 -24.14 2.84
C GLN A 81 -13.08 -24.51 3.13
N MET A 82 -12.30 -23.60 3.73
CA MET A 82 -10.89 -23.82 4.07
C MET A 82 -10.67 -23.87 5.60
N PRO A 83 -11.13 -24.92 6.32
CA PRO A 83 -11.05 -25.00 7.78
C PRO A 83 -9.60 -24.96 8.31
N ASN A 84 -8.64 -25.38 7.51
CA ASN A 84 -7.24 -25.40 7.87
C ASN A 84 -6.48 -24.12 7.52
N LEU A 85 -7.13 -23.12 6.87
CA LEU A 85 -6.48 -21.86 6.51
C LEU A 85 -5.97 -21.13 7.76
N ARG A 86 -4.66 -20.84 7.77
CA ARG A 86 -3.95 -20.15 8.86
C ARG A 86 -3.19 -18.92 8.38
N TRP A 87 -2.93 -18.81 7.09
CA TRP A 87 -2.17 -17.70 6.51
C TRP A 87 -2.77 -17.22 5.19
N LEU A 88 -2.97 -15.90 5.10
CA LEU A 88 -3.37 -15.20 3.89
C LEU A 88 -2.31 -14.17 3.56
N HIS A 89 -1.63 -14.31 2.42
CA HIS A 89 -0.70 -13.31 1.90
C HIS A 89 -1.33 -12.57 0.71
N VAL A 90 -1.35 -11.24 0.77
CA VAL A 90 -1.94 -10.43 -0.28
C VAL A 90 -0.87 -9.64 -1.03
N THR A 91 -1.05 -9.49 -2.34
CA THR A 91 -0.10 -8.82 -3.22
C THR A 91 -0.01 -7.31 -2.99
N ARG A 92 -0.93 -6.72 -2.23
CA ARG A 92 -1.02 -5.28 -2.02
C ARG A 92 -0.50 -4.87 -0.64
N GLY A 93 -0.11 -3.59 -0.52
CA GLY A 93 0.20 -2.98 0.77
C GLY A 93 -1.04 -2.52 1.53
N GLY A 94 -2.11 -2.12 0.84
CA GLY A 94 -3.42 -1.83 1.42
C GLY A 94 -4.26 -3.10 1.51
N VAL A 95 -4.61 -3.52 2.72
CA VAL A 95 -5.18 -4.85 2.99
C VAL A 95 -6.63 -4.83 3.46
N SER A 96 -7.21 -3.66 3.72
CA SER A 96 -8.55 -3.53 4.31
C SER A 96 -9.65 -4.30 3.56
N ALA A 97 -9.59 -4.34 2.23
CA ALA A 97 -10.55 -5.06 1.40
C ALA A 97 -10.47 -6.60 1.55
N TYR A 98 -9.35 -7.13 2.08
CA TYR A 98 -9.13 -8.56 2.28
C TYR A 98 -9.53 -9.04 3.68
N LEU A 99 -9.84 -8.10 4.57
CA LEU A 99 -10.29 -8.37 5.93
C LEU A 99 -11.82 -8.55 5.95
N THR A 100 -12.29 -9.55 5.25
CA THR A 100 -13.71 -9.92 5.24
C THR A 100 -14.16 -10.40 6.63
N PRO A 101 -15.46 -10.43 6.95
CA PRO A 101 -15.97 -10.88 8.24
C PRO A 101 -15.37 -12.21 8.69
N GLU A 102 -15.35 -13.21 7.81
CA GLU A 102 -14.83 -14.55 8.11
C GLU A 102 -13.30 -14.54 8.35
N VAL A 103 -12.53 -13.78 7.55
CA VAL A 103 -11.09 -13.61 7.77
C VAL A 103 -10.81 -12.93 9.11
N LYS A 104 -11.63 -11.96 9.52
CA LYS A 104 -11.50 -11.30 10.83
C LYS A 104 -11.82 -12.22 11.99
N ALA A 105 -12.90 -12.98 11.89
CA ALA A 105 -13.39 -13.85 12.96
C ALA A 105 -12.44 -15.00 13.29
N ARG A 106 -11.67 -15.49 12.31
CA ARG A 106 -10.78 -16.63 12.46
C ARG A 106 -9.34 -16.24 12.81
N SER A 107 -8.58 -17.17 13.38
CA SER A 107 -7.15 -17.02 13.71
C SER A 107 -6.25 -17.10 12.45
N ILE A 108 -6.69 -16.47 11.35
CA ILE A 108 -5.91 -16.40 10.10
C ILE A 108 -4.92 -15.23 10.21
N GLN A 109 -3.64 -15.50 10.05
CA GLN A 109 -2.62 -14.46 9.95
C GLN A 109 -2.68 -13.84 8.57
N VAL A 110 -2.85 -12.52 8.49
CA VAL A 110 -2.86 -11.79 7.22
C VAL A 110 -1.57 -11.02 7.08
N THR A 111 -0.92 -11.16 5.94
CA THR A 111 0.31 -10.41 5.60
C THR A 111 0.16 -9.76 4.23
N GLY A 112 0.76 -8.59 4.05
CA GLY A 112 0.75 -7.88 2.78
C GLY A 112 2.15 -7.66 2.21
N SER A 113 2.22 -7.37 0.92
CA SER A 113 3.45 -6.98 0.23
C SER A 113 3.83 -5.52 0.55
N LYS A 114 3.85 -5.17 1.85
CA LYS A 114 4.22 -3.84 2.34
C LYS A 114 5.72 -3.60 2.12
N GLY A 115 6.06 -2.40 1.66
CA GLY A 115 7.46 -2.01 1.45
C GLY A 115 7.85 -1.88 -0.03
N ILE A 116 7.20 -2.61 -0.93
CA ILE A 116 7.54 -2.59 -2.38
C ILE A 116 7.07 -1.33 -3.10
N HIS A 117 6.09 -0.63 -2.54
CA HIS A 117 5.47 0.53 -3.20
C HIS A 117 6.19 1.85 -2.90
N GLY A 118 7.26 1.85 -2.10
CA GLY A 118 7.97 3.07 -1.69
C GLY A 118 8.51 3.85 -2.89
N ALA A 119 9.27 3.18 -3.76
CA ALA A 119 9.83 3.80 -4.97
C ALA A 119 8.71 4.25 -5.92
N VAL A 120 7.75 3.38 -6.19
CA VAL A 120 6.67 3.61 -7.16
C VAL A 120 5.84 4.85 -6.80
N PHE A 121 5.30 4.91 -5.58
CA PHE A 121 4.50 6.06 -5.13
C PHE A 121 5.33 7.35 -5.02
N SER A 122 6.58 7.27 -4.54
CA SER A 122 7.41 8.46 -4.38
C SER A 122 7.79 9.08 -5.73
N GLU A 123 8.10 8.26 -6.73
CA GLU A 123 8.39 8.71 -8.09
C GLU A 123 7.15 9.28 -8.76
N PHE A 124 6.01 8.63 -8.59
CA PHE A 124 4.75 9.12 -9.14
C PHE A 124 4.33 10.45 -8.51
N ALA A 125 4.48 10.62 -7.18
CA ALA A 125 4.22 11.88 -6.49
C ALA A 125 5.11 13.00 -7.03
N LEU A 126 6.41 12.75 -7.19
CA LEU A 126 7.34 13.73 -7.77
C LEU A 126 7.01 14.05 -9.22
N ALA A 127 6.64 13.05 -10.02
CA ALA A 127 6.20 13.27 -11.39
C ALA A 127 4.96 14.18 -11.46
N CYS A 128 3.96 13.97 -10.60
CA CYS A 128 2.77 14.83 -10.49
C CYS A 128 3.14 16.25 -10.06
N ILE A 129 3.98 16.40 -9.01
CA ILE A 129 4.46 17.71 -8.54
C ILE A 129 5.16 18.45 -9.69
N LEU A 130 6.13 17.79 -10.32
CA LEU A 130 6.90 18.40 -11.42
C LEU A 130 6.00 18.72 -12.63
N ALA A 131 5.08 17.85 -13.00
CA ALA A 131 4.14 18.11 -14.09
C ALA A 131 3.30 19.38 -13.85
N LEU A 132 2.80 19.56 -12.63
CA LEU A 132 1.98 20.73 -12.26
C LEU A 132 2.81 22.01 -12.27
N VAL A 133 3.97 22.06 -11.61
CA VAL A 133 4.74 23.29 -11.51
C VAL A 133 5.50 23.62 -12.79
N LYS A 134 5.85 22.63 -13.61
CA LYS A 134 6.49 22.84 -14.93
C LYS A 134 5.47 23.08 -16.04
N LYS A 135 4.18 23.15 -15.70
CA LYS A 135 3.09 23.47 -16.64
C LYS A 135 2.96 22.48 -17.79
N LEU A 136 3.27 21.18 -17.52
CA LEU A 136 3.23 20.16 -18.58
C LEU A 136 1.80 19.92 -19.11
N PRO A 137 0.72 19.88 -18.31
CA PRO A 137 -0.64 19.77 -18.82
C PRO A 137 -0.99 20.91 -19.78
N GLU A 138 -0.69 22.15 -19.42
CA GLU A 138 -0.94 23.32 -20.24
C GLU A 138 -0.11 23.31 -21.53
N CYS A 139 1.16 22.83 -21.47
CA CYS A 139 2.01 22.65 -22.64
C CYS A 139 1.44 21.61 -23.61
N LEU A 140 0.96 20.46 -23.10
CA LEU A 140 0.36 19.41 -23.91
C LEU A 140 -0.93 19.92 -24.59
N GLN A 141 -1.77 20.63 -23.86
CA GLN A 141 -2.98 21.24 -24.42
C GLN A 141 -2.63 22.27 -25.52
N ALA A 142 -1.61 23.12 -25.30
CA ALA A 142 -1.14 24.07 -26.31
C ALA A 142 -0.55 23.34 -27.55
N GLN A 143 0.14 22.21 -27.35
CA GLN A 143 0.67 21.36 -28.42
C GLN A 143 -0.47 20.81 -29.30
N GLU A 144 -1.55 20.28 -28.71
CA GLU A 144 -2.73 19.80 -29.44
C GLU A 144 -3.36 20.91 -30.29
N GLN A 145 -3.38 22.14 -29.77
CA GLN A 145 -3.87 23.33 -30.46
C GLN A 145 -2.86 23.93 -31.44
N ARG A 146 -1.65 23.38 -31.57
CA ARG A 146 -0.53 23.92 -32.37
C ARG A 146 -0.17 25.37 -31.98
N LYS A 147 -0.29 25.71 -30.70
CA LYS A 147 0.02 27.05 -30.16
C LYS A 147 1.38 27.06 -29.51
N TRP A 148 2.26 27.97 -29.93
CA TRP A 148 3.53 28.25 -29.27
C TRP A 148 3.30 29.19 -28.11
N GLN A 149 2.95 28.64 -26.91
CA GLN A 149 2.61 29.39 -25.72
C GLN A 149 3.80 29.37 -24.74
N LYS A 150 4.33 30.55 -24.39
CA LYS A 150 5.31 30.67 -23.32
C LYS A 150 4.60 30.67 -21.97
N LEU A 151 4.98 29.75 -21.08
CA LEU A 151 4.52 29.64 -19.71
C LEU A 151 5.70 29.84 -18.76
N VAL A 152 5.42 30.26 -17.53
CA VAL A 152 6.45 30.45 -16.49
C VAL A 152 6.37 29.26 -15.53
N PRO A 153 7.36 28.34 -15.57
CA PRO A 153 7.45 27.24 -14.63
C PRO A 153 7.93 27.73 -13.25
N VAL A 154 7.66 26.94 -12.22
CA VAL A 154 8.11 27.20 -10.85
C VAL A 154 9.13 26.15 -10.44
N GLU A 155 10.15 26.53 -9.68
CA GLU A 155 11.10 25.64 -9.05
C GLU A 155 10.51 24.98 -7.80
N ILE A 156 10.94 23.74 -7.53
CA ILE A 156 10.57 23.02 -6.28
C ILE A 156 11.61 23.19 -5.17
N GLU A 157 12.83 23.60 -5.52
CA GLU A 157 13.88 23.91 -4.55
C GLU A 157 13.41 25.01 -3.58
N GLY A 158 13.65 24.81 -2.30
CA GLY A 158 13.20 25.69 -1.23
C GLY A 158 11.69 25.66 -0.93
N LYS A 159 10.88 24.93 -1.71
CA LYS A 159 9.45 24.73 -1.44
C LYS A 159 9.20 23.71 -0.34
N THR A 160 8.05 23.82 0.32
CA THR A 160 7.67 22.91 1.39
C THR A 160 6.77 21.77 0.85
N LEU A 161 7.20 20.55 1.09
CA LEU A 161 6.43 19.33 0.87
C LEU A 161 5.80 18.87 2.19
N GLY A 162 4.47 18.87 2.27
CA GLY A 162 3.70 18.26 3.34
C GLY A 162 3.30 16.83 3.01
N ILE A 163 3.70 15.86 3.83
CA ILE A 163 3.37 14.45 3.64
C ILE A 163 2.38 14.02 4.71
N ILE A 164 1.14 13.73 4.30
CA ILE A 164 0.13 13.16 5.20
C ILE A 164 0.26 11.64 5.13
N GLY A 165 0.91 11.05 6.15
CA GLY A 165 1.20 9.63 6.23
C GLY A 165 2.66 9.26 5.94
N LEU A 166 3.54 9.43 6.93
CA LEU A 166 4.95 9.05 6.87
C LEU A 166 5.12 7.52 7.11
N GLY A 167 4.54 6.72 6.20
CA GLY A 167 4.78 5.29 6.06
C GLY A 167 5.94 5.00 5.10
N THR A 168 6.03 3.78 4.53
CA THR A 168 7.11 3.41 3.59
C THR A 168 7.17 4.35 2.37
N ALA A 169 6.01 4.63 1.73
CA ALA A 169 5.95 5.51 0.57
C ALA A 169 6.26 6.97 0.94
N GLY A 170 5.71 7.47 2.06
CA GLY A 170 5.98 8.82 2.54
C GLY A 170 7.45 9.02 2.93
N SER A 171 8.07 8.03 3.54
CA SER A 171 9.49 8.07 3.90
C SER A 171 10.38 8.14 2.66
N GLU A 172 10.09 7.34 1.65
CA GLU A 172 10.84 7.34 0.40
C GLU A 172 10.65 8.66 -0.38
N LEU A 173 9.42 9.19 -0.39
CA LEU A 173 9.13 10.50 -0.96
C LEU A 173 9.89 11.62 -0.22
N GLY A 174 9.84 11.61 1.11
CA GLY A 174 10.55 12.62 1.93
C GLY A 174 12.05 12.62 1.68
N ARG A 175 12.67 11.45 1.61
CA ARG A 175 14.10 11.32 1.31
C ARG A 175 14.46 11.88 -0.07
N LYS A 176 13.68 11.58 -1.11
CA LYS A 176 13.89 12.08 -2.48
C LYS A 176 13.63 13.59 -2.56
N ALA A 177 12.57 14.10 -1.93
CA ALA A 177 12.25 15.52 -1.90
C ALA A 177 13.34 16.33 -1.19
N LYS A 178 13.87 15.81 -0.08
CA LYS A 178 14.99 16.43 0.64
C LYS A 178 16.23 16.53 -0.24
N ALA A 179 16.54 15.49 -1.01
CA ALA A 179 17.66 15.50 -1.97
C ALA A 179 17.47 16.49 -3.12
N LEU A 180 16.21 16.86 -3.43
CA LEU A 180 15.85 17.90 -4.41
C LEU A 180 15.77 19.31 -3.81
N GLY A 181 16.27 19.52 -2.58
CA GLY A 181 16.33 20.83 -1.93
C GLY A 181 15.01 21.30 -1.33
N MET A 182 14.00 20.43 -1.17
CA MET A 182 12.74 20.79 -0.53
C MET A 182 12.82 20.76 1.01
N ARG A 183 12.01 21.58 1.68
CA ARG A 183 11.67 21.41 3.09
C ARG A 183 10.61 20.34 3.20
N VAL A 184 10.79 19.35 4.07
CA VAL A 184 9.87 18.21 4.23
C VAL A 184 9.25 18.25 5.61
N ILE A 185 7.92 18.37 5.68
CA ILE A 185 7.13 18.26 6.91
C ILE A 185 6.13 17.12 6.77
N ALA A 186 5.85 16.40 7.85
CA ALA A 186 5.05 15.20 7.74
C ALA A 186 4.16 14.93 8.95
N THR A 187 3.08 14.19 8.72
CA THR A 187 2.29 13.58 9.81
C THR A 187 2.46 12.07 9.84
N LYS A 188 2.37 11.51 11.03
CA LYS A 188 2.33 10.08 11.29
C LYS A 188 1.37 9.79 12.44
N ARG A 189 0.59 8.69 12.33
CA ARG A 189 -0.39 8.34 13.36
C ARG A 189 0.22 8.18 14.75
N THR A 190 1.35 7.50 14.84
CA THR A 190 2.03 7.22 16.09
C THR A 190 3.30 8.06 16.19
N ALA A 191 3.50 8.73 17.30
CA ALA A 191 4.72 9.48 17.55
C ALA A 191 5.94 8.56 17.46
N THR A 192 6.93 8.98 16.69
CA THR A 192 8.21 8.27 16.49
C THR A 192 9.32 9.30 16.37
N PRO A 193 10.58 8.92 16.61
CA PRO A 193 11.70 9.80 16.31
C PRO A 193 11.63 10.31 14.87
N LYS A 194 11.94 11.58 14.69
CA LYS A 194 11.96 12.26 13.40
C LYS A 194 13.18 11.81 12.60
N PRO A 195 13.01 11.30 11.37
CA PRO A 195 14.14 10.98 10.49
C PRO A 195 14.88 12.25 10.02
N ASP A 196 16.16 12.15 9.69
CA ASP A 196 17.00 13.29 9.29
C ASP A 196 16.53 14.00 8.03
N TYR A 197 15.84 13.28 7.11
CA TYR A 197 15.27 13.84 5.89
C TYR A 197 13.92 14.54 6.09
N VAL A 198 13.37 14.57 7.29
CA VAL A 198 12.14 15.29 7.64
C VAL A 198 12.50 16.48 8.52
N ASP A 199 12.06 17.68 8.18
CA ASP A 199 12.34 18.88 8.96
C ASP A 199 11.42 18.99 10.18
N GLU A 200 10.12 18.63 10.03
CA GLU A 200 9.15 18.59 11.12
C GLU A 200 8.25 17.36 11.00
N LEU A 201 8.01 16.70 12.13
CA LEU A 201 7.14 15.53 12.21
C LEU A 201 6.18 15.68 13.39
N GLY A 202 4.89 15.55 13.12
CA GLY A 202 3.85 15.54 14.14
C GLY A 202 2.86 14.39 13.99
N THR A 203 1.92 14.34 14.92
CA THR A 203 0.77 13.44 14.87
C THR A 203 -0.41 14.11 14.17
N SER A 204 -1.64 13.62 14.33
CA SER A 204 -2.82 14.18 13.64
C SER A 204 -3.10 15.67 13.96
N ASP A 205 -2.75 16.10 15.16
CA ASP A 205 -2.87 17.49 15.62
C ASP A 205 -1.93 18.48 14.89
N PHE A 206 -0.89 17.97 14.26
CA PHE A 206 0.04 18.73 13.42
C PHE A 206 -0.54 19.04 12.01
N LEU A 207 -1.66 18.42 11.62
CA LEU A 207 -2.24 18.57 10.28
C LEU A 207 -2.52 20.04 9.89
N PRO A 208 -3.13 20.89 10.74
CA PRO A 208 -3.38 22.30 10.39
C PRO A 208 -2.10 23.06 10.05
N HIS A 209 -1.03 22.86 10.83
CA HIS A 209 0.27 23.49 10.56
C HIS A 209 0.88 22.98 9.24
N LEU A 210 0.83 21.66 9.01
CA LEU A 210 1.31 21.07 7.76
C LEU A 210 0.59 21.69 6.55
N LEU A 211 -0.72 21.82 6.60
CA LEU A 211 -1.52 22.37 5.49
C LEU A 211 -1.18 23.84 5.22
N ALA A 212 -1.03 24.65 6.26
CA ALA A 212 -0.74 26.07 6.14
C ALA A 212 0.69 26.35 5.58
N GLU A 213 1.64 25.49 5.90
CA GLU A 213 3.05 25.68 5.52
C GLU A 213 3.41 25.06 4.17
N SER A 214 2.60 24.11 3.66
CA SER A 214 2.94 23.34 2.46
C SER A 214 2.64 24.06 1.16
N ASP A 215 3.57 23.96 0.21
CA ASP A 215 3.35 24.30 -1.19
C ASP A 215 2.81 23.08 -1.97
N PHE A 216 3.13 21.88 -1.51
CA PHE A 216 2.60 20.61 -2.02
C PHE A 216 2.15 19.74 -0.85
N VAL A 217 0.94 19.24 -0.90
CA VAL A 217 0.37 18.32 0.09
C VAL A 217 0.16 16.96 -0.58
N VAL A 218 0.83 15.92 -0.09
CA VAL A 218 0.73 14.56 -0.65
C VAL A 218 0.10 13.63 0.38
N LEU A 219 -1.00 12.98 0.00
CA LEU A 219 -1.68 11.98 0.80
C LEU A 219 -1.14 10.58 0.45
N LEU A 220 -0.56 9.92 1.47
CA LEU A 220 -0.04 8.54 1.40
C LEU A 220 -0.58 7.72 2.57
N LEU A 221 -1.90 7.71 2.71
CA LEU A 221 -2.64 7.11 3.82
C LEU A 221 -3.20 5.72 3.47
N ALA A 222 -3.33 4.86 4.47
CA ALA A 222 -4.19 3.69 4.34
C ALA A 222 -5.65 4.13 4.17
N SER A 223 -6.42 3.44 3.32
CA SER A 223 -7.85 3.71 3.14
C SER A 223 -8.65 2.93 4.20
N VAL A 224 -8.82 3.53 5.36
CA VAL A 224 -9.54 2.98 6.51
C VAL A 224 -10.52 4.03 7.04
N PRO A 225 -11.57 3.65 7.80
CA PRO A 225 -12.59 4.60 8.26
C PRO A 225 -12.03 5.84 8.97
N SER A 226 -10.96 5.69 9.74
CA SER A 226 -10.32 6.81 10.46
C SER A 226 -9.58 7.81 9.55
N THR A 227 -9.41 7.51 8.27
CA THR A 227 -8.79 8.40 7.28
C THR A 227 -9.79 8.92 6.23
N PHE A 228 -11.06 8.58 6.35
CA PHE A 228 -12.10 9.11 5.45
C PHE A 228 -12.35 10.59 5.76
N ASN A 229 -12.49 11.37 4.71
CA ASN A 229 -12.78 12.81 4.76
C ASN A 229 -11.80 13.61 5.68
N ILE A 230 -10.54 13.15 5.76
CA ILE A 230 -9.50 13.88 6.50
C ILE A 230 -9.17 15.25 5.87
N ILE A 231 -9.51 15.42 4.60
CA ILE A 231 -9.44 16.67 3.86
C ILE A 231 -10.86 17.07 3.47
N GLY A 232 -11.44 17.95 4.24
CA GLY A 232 -12.72 18.62 4.03
C GLY A 232 -12.57 20.12 3.71
N GLU A 233 -13.64 20.90 3.90
CA GLU A 233 -13.63 22.34 3.59
C GLU A 233 -12.59 23.08 4.42
N ASN A 234 -12.53 22.83 5.73
CA ASN A 234 -11.59 23.53 6.61
C ASN A 234 -10.14 23.27 6.21
N GLU A 235 -9.80 22.02 5.92
CA GLU A 235 -8.45 21.61 5.53
C GLU A 235 -8.06 22.22 4.18
N LEU A 236 -8.97 22.24 3.20
CA LEU A 236 -8.75 22.88 1.90
C LEU A 236 -8.54 24.39 2.03
N ARG A 237 -9.27 25.05 2.94
CA ARG A 237 -9.12 26.49 3.19
C ARG A 237 -7.87 26.85 3.99
N MET A 238 -7.31 25.91 4.77
CA MET A 238 -6.02 26.08 5.46
C MET A 238 -4.84 26.03 4.51
N MET A 239 -4.99 25.42 3.34
CA MET A 239 -3.91 25.33 2.35
C MET A 239 -3.61 26.72 1.73
N LYS A 240 -2.36 26.89 1.29
CA LYS A 240 -2.01 28.08 0.50
C LYS A 240 -2.80 28.09 -0.81
N ARG A 241 -3.23 29.27 -1.27
CA ARG A 241 -3.88 29.40 -2.59
C ARG A 241 -2.98 28.95 -3.75
N SER A 242 -1.66 29.00 -3.56
CA SER A 242 -0.67 28.51 -4.51
C SER A 242 -0.34 27.01 -4.35
N ALA A 243 -0.91 26.34 -3.34
CA ALA A 243 -0.58 24.95 -3.06
C ALA A 243 -1.28 23.97 -4.01
N TYR A 244 -0.65 22.83 -4.19
CA TYR A 244 -1.18 21.68 -4.94
C TYR A 244 -1.46 20.51 -4.01
N LEU A 245 -2.58 19.82 -4.23
CA LEU A 245 -2.97 18.61 -3.51
C LEU A 245 -2.75 17.37 -4.37
N ILE A 246 -1.98 16.42 -3.88
CA ILE A 246 -1.68 15.16 -4.57
C ILE A 246 -2.26 13.99 -3.78
N ASN A 247 -3.23 13.27 -4.34
CA ASN A 247 -3.84 12.10 -3.71
C ASN A 247 -3.58 10.84 -4.52
N LEU A 248 -2.71 9.97 -3.99
CA LEU A 248 -2.30 8.74 -4.67
C LEU A 248 -2.85 7.46 -4.03
N THR A 249 -3.48 7.53 -2.85
CA THR A 249 -3.79 6.32 -2.07
C THR A 249 -5.23 6.22 -1.59
N GLY A 250 -5.73 7.18 -0.86
CA GLY A 250 -7.03 7.11 -0.21
C GLY A 250 -8.12 7.82 -0.98
N GLY A 251 -8.89 7.14 -1.82
CA GLY A 251 -9.97 7.76 -2.59
C GLY A 251 -11.01 8.48 -1.73
N ARG A 252 -11.29 7.95 -0.54
CA ARG A 252 -12.22 8.55 0.43
C ARG A 252 -11.54 9.51 1.42
N ALA A 253 -10.26 9.78 1.29
CA ALA A 253 -9.56 10.70 2.19
C ALA A 253 -9.95 12.18 1.96
N ILE A 254 -10.53 12.49 0.82
CA ILE A 254 -10.96 13.85 0.44
C ILE A 254 -12.48 13.83 0.22
N GLU A 255 -13.16 14.85 0.70
CA GLU A 255 -14.53 15.14 0.31
C GLU A 255 -14.55 15.69 -1.12
N GLU A 256 -14.79 14.80 -2.10
CA GLU A 256 -14.64 15.07 -3.54
C GLU A 256 -15.47 16.28 -4.02
N PRO A 257 -16.76 16.48 -3.61
CA PRO A 257 -17.50 17.68 -3.98
C PRO A 257 -16.86 18.99 -3.50
N LEU A 258 -16.28 18.98 -2.31
CA LEU A 258 -15.58 20.14 -1.74
C LEU A 258 -14.25 20.40 -2.46
N LEU A 259 -13.53 19.35 -2.85
CA LEU A 259 -12.33 19.50 -3.68
C LEU A 259 -12.66 20.13 -5.04
N ILE A 260 -13.72 19.69 -5.71
CA ILE A 260 -14.19 20.26 -6.98
C ILE A 260 -14.48 21.77 -6.80
N ARG A 261 -15.18 22.13 -5.73
CA ARG A 261 -15.48 23.52 -5.41
C ARG A 261 -14.20 24.31 -5.13
N ALA A 262 -13.29 23.78 -4.33
CA ALA A 262 -12.01 24.42 -4.00
C ALA A 262 -11.16 24.70 -5.25
N LEU A 263 -11.14 23.77 -6.21
CA LEU A 263 -10.42 23.91 -7.48
C LEU A 263 -11.07 24.98 -8.39
N LYS A 264 -12.40 25.01 -8.47
CA LYS A 264 -13.16 26.01 -9.24
C LYS A 264 -13.06 27.43 -8.68
N GLU A 265 -13.14 27.55 -7.36
CA GLU A 265 -13.10 28.84 -6.66
C GLU A 265 -11.66 29.31 -6.36
N GLY A 266 -10.64 28.50 -6.71
CA GLY A 266 -9.23 28.86 -6.52
C GLY A 266 -8.80 28.94 -5.06
N TRP A 267 -9.34 28.05 -4.20
CA TRP A 267 -8.86 27.92 -2.83
C TRP A 267 -7.45 27.30 -2.82
N ILE A 268 -7.17 26.41 -3.79
CA ILE A 268 -5.87 25.82 -4.07
C ILE A 268 -5.56 25.95 -5.57
N ALA A 269 -4.29 25.86 -5.94
CA ALA A 269 -3.85 26.06 -7.32
C ALA A 269 -4.24 24.89 -8.25
N GLY A 270 -4.27 23.67 -7.74
CA GLY A 270 -4.60 22.50 -8.54
C GLY A 270 -4.43 21.21 -7.76
N ALA A 271 -4.67 20.08 -8.43
CA ALA A 271 -4.55 18.75 -7.85
C ALA A 271 -4.01 17.70 -8.84
N ALA A 272 -3.43 16.61 -8.30
CA ALA A 272 -3.17 15.38 -9.04
C ALA A 272 -3.81 14.21 -8.28
N LEU A 273 -4.68 13.48 -8.96
CA LEU A 273 -5.57 12.49 -8.36
C LEU A 273 -5.40 11.14 -9.05
N ASP A 274 -4.96 10.13 -8.31
CA ASP A 274 -4.90 8.73 -8.75
C ASP A 274 -5.94 7.85 -8.04
N ALA A 275 -6.61 8.40 -7.03
CA ALA A 275 -7.59 7.71 -6.21
C ALA A 275 -8.83 8.59 -5.98
N PHE A 276 -10.01 8.01 -6.14
CA PHE A 276 -11.31 8.66 -6.12
C PHE A 276 -12.25 7.97 -5.14
N ALA A 277 -13.27 8.71 -4.66
CA ALA A 277 -14.29 8.16 -3.77
C ALA A 277 -15.09 7.03 -4.43
N ARG A 278 -15.42 7.19 -5.71
CA ARG A 278 -16.03 6.18 -6.58
C ARG A 278 -15.06 5.83 -7.71
N GLN A 279 -14.90 4.53 -7.96
CA GLN A 279 -13.98 4.01 -8.98
C GLN A 279 -14.64 2.91 -9.81
N PRO A 280 -14.53 2.95 -11.13
CA PRO A 280 -13.93 4.01 -11.95
C PRO A 280 -14.54 5.38 -11.68
N LEU A 281 -13.78 6.48 -11.93
CA LEU A 281 -14.31 7.84 -11.85
C LEU A 281 -15.47 7.97 -12.83
N PRO A 282 -16.67 8.39 -12.38
CA PRO A 282 -17.83 8.54 -13.27
C PRO A 282 -17.55 9.46 -14.46
N GLU A 283 -18.12 9.14 -15.61
CA GLU A 283 -17.93 9.91 -16.85
C GLU A 283 -18.49 11.34 -16.74
N ASP A 284 -19.49 11.53 -15.91
CA ASP A 284 -20.12 12.82 -15.60
C ASP A 284 -19.42 13.64 -14.51
N SER A 285 -18.30 13.14 -13.96
CA SER A 285 -17.55 13.88 -12.95
C SER A 285 -16.97 15.16 -13.50
N GLU A 286 -17.22 16.26 -12.82
CA GLU A 286 -16.68 17.58 -13.16
C GLU A 286 -15.13 17.63 -13.11
N LEU A 287 -14.49 16.73 -12.39
CA LEU A 287 -13.02 16.62 -12.33
C LEU A 287 -12.38 16.48 -13.72
N TRP A 288 -13.05 15.79 -14.66
CA TRP A 288 -12.53 15.59 -16.03
C TRP A 288 -12.32 16.89 -16.80
N SER A 289 -13.11 17.92 -16.49
CA SER A 289 -13.09 19.20 -17.22
C SER A 289 -12.26 20.28 -16.55
N LEU A 290 -11.72 20.04 -15.34
CA LEU A 290 -10.94 21.04 -14.62
C LEU A 290 -9.52 21.16 -15.21
N PRO A 291 -9.09 22.35 -15.68
CA PRO A 291 -7.79 22.52 -16.35
C PRO A 291 -6.60 22.42 -15.40
N ASN A 292 -6.84 22.53 -14.10
CA ASN A 292 -5.84 22.49 -13.03
C ASN A 292 -5.80 21.14 -12.30
N VAL A 293 -6.29 20.06 -12.94
CA VAL A 293 -6.32 18.70 -12.38
C VAL A 293 -5.62 17.73 -13.30
N ILE A 294 -4.75 16.90 -12.74
CA ILE A 294 -4.22 15.71 -13.38
C ILE A 294 -4.97 14.49 -12.83
N ILE A 295 -5.56 13.69 -13.73
CA ILE A 295 -6.27 12.47 -13.39
C ILE A 295 -5.48 11.28 -13.91
N THR A 296 -5.28 10.25 -13.05
CA THR A 296 -4.71 8.97 -13.43
C THR A 296 -5.55 7.82 -12.88
N PRO A 297 -5.65 6.68 -13.60
CA PRO A 297 -6.62 5.61 -13.28
C PRO A 297 -6.04 4.54 -12.35
N ARG A 298 -5.66 4.91 -11.11
CA ARG A 298 -5.12 3.99 -10.10
C ARG A 298 -3.82 3.29 -10.50
N ILE A 299 -2.93 3.99 -11.18
CA ILE A 299 -1.65 3.46 -11.67
C ILE A 299 -0.44 3.83 -10.78
N ALA A 300 -0.57 4.80 -9.88
CA ALA A 300 0.53 5.30 -9.06
C ALA A 300 1.20 4.23 -8.19
N GLY A 301 0.48 3.16 -7.86
CA GLY A 301 1.00 2.05 -7.05
C GLY A 301 1.37 0.79 -7.82
N ILE A 302 1.36 0.81 -9.16
CA ILE A 302 1.64 -0.38 -9.98
C ILE A 302 3.15 -0.47 -10.24
N PRO A 303 3.86 -1.48 -9.70
CA PRO A 303 5.27 -1.66 -10.01
C PRO A 303 5.43 -2.19 -11.43
N SER A 304 6.42 -1.70 -12.16
CA SER A 304 6.75 -2.14 -13.53
C SER A 304 7.14 -3.63 -13.58
N GLN A 305 7.72 -4.14 -12.50
CA GLN A 305 8.09 -5.54 -12.34
C GLN A 305 7.42 -6.10 -11.08
N LYS A 306 6.19 -6.57 -11.24
CA LYS A 306 5.34 -7.02 -10.14
C LYS A 306 5.96 -8.16 -9.34
N TRP A 307 6.31 -9.24 -10.00
CA TRP A 307 6.77 -10.45 -9.33
C TRP A 307 8.17 -10.31 -8.71
N PRO A 308 9.18 -9.73 -9.38
CA PRO A 308 10.46 -9.42 -8.75
C PRO A 308 10.34 -8.58 -7.47
N ALA A 309 9.35 -7.70 -7.38
CA ALA A 309 9.13 -6.89 -6.19
C ALA A 309 8.42 -7.67 -5.05
N MET A 310 7.45 -8.52 -5.37
CA MET A 310 6.57 -9.18 -4.39
C MET A 310 7.08 -10.53 -3.89
N LEU A 311 7.63 -11.35 -4.79
CA LEU A 311 8.04 -12.71 -4.47
C LEU A 311 9.06 -12.83 -3.34
N PRO A 312 10.06 -11.94 -3.19
CA PRO A 312 11.00 -12.03 -2.05
C PRO A 312 10.29 -11.95 -0.70
N ILE A 313 9.25 -11.12 -0.56
CA ILE A 313 8.47 -11.00 0.67
C ILE A 313 7.61 -12.24 0.90
N PHE A 314 6.94 -12.72 -0.15
CA PHE A 314 6.15 -13.94 -0.09
C PHE A 314 7.01 -15.16 0.27
N ARG A 315 8.16 -15.36 -0.41
CA ARG A 315 9.12 -16.46 -0.14
C ARG A 315 9.62 -16.45 1.29
N GLU A 316 10.01 -15.29 1.82
CA GLU A 316 10.44 -15.16 3.21
C GLU A 316 9.29 -15.49 4.19
N ASN A 317 8.07 -15.05 3.91
CA ASN A 317 6.92 -15.40 4.73
C ASN A 317 6.52 -16.88 4.60
N LEU A 318 6.65 -17.47 3.42
CA LEU A 318 6.43 -18.91 3.23
C LEU A 318 7.45 -19.74 4.03
N ARG A 319 8.73 -19.36 3.99
CA ARG A 319 9.77 -19.96 4.83
C ARG A 319 9.42 -19.87 6.32
N ARG A 320 9.02 -18.69 6.77
CA ARG A 320 8.63 -18.46 8.18
C ARG A 320 7.39 -19.25 8.57
N PHE A 321 6.37 -19.25 7.72
CA PHE A 321 5.14 -20.00 7.94
C PHE A 321 5.38 -21.49 8.10
N THR A 322 6.21 -22.08 7.22
CA THR A 322 6.57 -23.50 7.28
C THR A 322 7.45 -23.86 8.48
N ALA A 323 8.26 -22.90 8.95
CA ALA A 323 9.09 -23.05 10.15
C ALA A 323 8.36 -22.72 11.47
N GLY A 324 7.12 -22.19 11.41
CA GLY A 324 6.40 -21.71 12.59
C GLY A 324 7.01 -20.46 13.22
N GLU A 325 7.73 -19.67 12.42
CA GLU A 325 8.32 -18.40 12.84
C GLU A 325 7.33 -17.23 12.68
N PRO A 326 7.51 -16.12 13.41
CA PRO A 326 6.68 -14.92 13.24
C PRO A 326 6.78 -14.37 11.81
N LEU A 327 5.62 -14.11 11.19
CA LEU A 327 5.55 -13.56 9.82
C LEU A 327 5.95 -12.09 9.78
N ARG A 328 6.50 -11.66 8.64
CA ARG A 328 6.78 -10.23 8.36
C ARG A 328 5.54 -9.57 7.76
N ASN A 329 5.42 -8.26 7.97
CA ASN A 329 4.30 -7.46 7.48
C ASN A 329 2.93 -8.00 7.93
N LEU A 330 2.87 -8.54 9.16
CA LEU A 330 1.63 -8.98 9.77
C LEU A 330 0.68 -7.77 9.88
N VAL A 331 -0.56 -8.01 9.50
CA VAL A 331 -1.63 -7.00 9.51
C VAL A 331 -2.32 -7.03 10.86
N ASP A 332 -2.51 -5.86 11.44
CA ASP A 332 -3.43 -5.67 12.54
C ASP A 332 -4.85 -5.63 11.95
N LYS A 333 -5.67 -6.65 12.26
CA LYS A 333 -7.01 -6.80 11.69
C LYS A 333 -8.00 -5.75 12.19
N GLU A 334 -7.80 -5.21 13.39
CA GLU A 334 -8.65 -4.17 13.97
C GLU A 334 -8.34 -2.82 13.32
N LEU A 335 -7.05 -2.53 13.11
CA LEU A 335 -6.62 -1.29 12.48
C LEU A 335 -6.76 -1.33 10.94
N GLY A 336 -6.82 -2.51 10.33
CA GLY A 336 -7.00 -2.70 8.89
C GLY A 336 -5.73 -2.53 8.05
N TYR A 337 -4.53 -2.57 8.64
CA TYR A 337 -3.24 -2.44 7.93
C TYR A 337 -2.02 -2.89 8.72
#